data_578a1bf56b019d5cac7a9f212da1d490
#
_entry.id   578a1bf56b019d5cac7a9f212da1d490
#
_cell.length_a   1.000
_cell.length_b   1.000
_cell.length_c   1.000
_cell.angle_alpha   90.00
_cell.angle_beta   90.00
_cell.angle_gamma   90.00
#
_symmetry.space_group_name_H-M   'P 1'
#
loop_
_entity.id
_entity.type
_entity.pdbx_description
1 polymer ?
#
loop_
_entity_poly.entity_id
_entity_poly.type
_entity_poly.pdbx_seq_one_letter_code
_entity_poly.pdbx_strand_id
1 'polypeptide(L)'
;MSATGAGGAPADDPEHHRGRAPGPGPDGAADRAGAPAGRGGAVVLIGPPGAGCTSVGRALARATGAPFADLAAVVAAELGTGPELALVAAGERRYRRVEADAARALLEEARRRGGVVALGSGCLADDAVLALLRPLAAGGGVVALTASTRRLAGRNGLDAPRSVALGNVHHVFAQMLRAREALCRELASSTLDTTDTTPERAAAALRGRAAPGTARSPRSTAAPGRGAAGAGSSRPGPGPSRSATAPDGQGGVG
;
A
#
# COMPACT_ATOMS: atom_id res chain seq x y z
N MET A 1 -32.42 17.79 -81.02
CA MET A 1 -33.85 18.17 -80.86
C MET A 1 -34.11 18.17 -79.36
N SER A 2 -34.10 19.28 -78.73
CA SER A 2 -35.27 19.97 -78.10
C SER A 2 -35.77 19.16 -76.93
N ALA A 3 -36.02 19.62 -75.76
CA ALA A 3 -36.21 20.94 -75.17
C ALA A 3 -36.42 20.69 -73.66
N THR A 4 -35.93 21.56 -72.81
CA THR A 4 -36.69 22.52 -72.00
C THR A 4 -37.55 21.98 -70.85
N GLY A 5 -37.35 22.56 -69.70
CA GLY A 5 -38.33 22.78 -68.64
C GLY A 5 -37.68 22.65 -67.25
N ALA A 6 -37.20 23.65 -66.61
CA ALA A 6 -37.76 24.71 -65.84
C ALA A 6 -38.51 24.24 -64.59
N GLY A 7 -38.06 24.73 -63.45
CA GLY A 7 -38.95 25.18 -62.41
C GLY A 7 -38.83 24.47 -61.08
N GLY A 8 -38.58 25.26 -60.07
CA GLY A 8 -39.13 24.97 -58.76
C GLY A 8 -38.11 25.06 -57.61
N ALA A 9 -37.99 26.20 -57.05
CA ALA A 9 -37.40 26.53 -55.72
C ALA A 9 -38.36 26.08 -54.60
N PRO A 10 -38.08 26.39 -53.34
CA PRO A 10 -37.08 25.91 -52.43
C PRO A 10 -37.73 25.09 -51.32
N ALA A 11 -37.07 24.14 -50.78
CA ALA A 11 -37.55 23.35 -49.64
C ALA A 11 -36.76 23.80 -48.39
N ASP A 12 -37.54 24.04 -47.41
CA ASP A 12 -37.24 24.40 -46.04
C ASP A 12 -36.07 23.57 -45.46
N ASP A 13 -35.20 24.29 -44.84
CA ASP A 13 -34.09 23.80 -44.00
C ASP A 13 -34.64 23.57 -42.58
N PRO A 14 -34.72 22.34 -42.05
CA PRO A 14 -35.02 22.12 -40.65
C PRO A 14 -33.78 22.34 -39.81
N GLU A 15 -33.84 23.40 -39.04
CA GLU A 15 -32.89 23.74 -37.96
C GLU A 15 -32.52 22.50 -37.15
N HIS A 16 -31.24 22.10 -37.30
CA HIS A 16 -30.60 21.16 -36.40
C HIS A 16 -30.44 21.81 -35.04
N HIS A 17 -31.36 21.57 -34.14
CA HIS A 17 -31.15 21.71 -32.72
C HIS A 17 -30.00 20.76 -32.30
N ARG A 18 -28.81 21.27 -32.34
CA ARG A 18 -27.65 20.66 -31.66
C ARG A 18 -27.94 20.76 -30.17
N GLY A 19 -28.45 19.69 -29.60
CA GLY A 19 -28.52 19.48 -28.16
C GLY A 19 -27.13 19.63 -27.57
N ARG A 20 -26.90 20.76 -26.91
CA ARG A 20 -25.74 21.05 -26.10
C ARG A 20 -25.73 20.04 -24.96
N ALA A 21 -24.78 19.12 -24.98
CA ALA A 21 -24.49 18.25 -23.86
C ALA A 21 -24.27 19.13 -22.61
N PRO A 22 -24.81 18.77 -21.44
CA PRO A 22 -24.51 19.48 -20.21
C PRO A 22 -23.03 19.29 -19.92
N GLY A 23 -22.29 20.39 -19.87
CA GLY A 23 -20.93 20.43 -19.40
C GLY A 23 -20.87 19.94 -17.94
N PRO A 24 -19.72 19.39 -17.50
CA PRO A 24 -19.56 19.03 -16.10
C PRO A 24 -19.74 20.28 -15.25
N GLY A 25 -20.71 20.20 -14.32
CA GLY A 25 -20.98 21.24 -13.35
C GLY A 25 -19.76 21.55 -12.49
N PRO A 26 -19.67 22.78 -11.94
CA PRO A 26 -18.51 23.27 -11.17
C PRO A 26 -18.47 22.73 -9.73
N ASP A 27 -18.89 21.51 -9.46
CA ASP A 27 -18.99 20.94 -8.10
C ASP A 27 -17.75 20.15 -7.66
N GLY A 28 -16.56 20.47 -8.18
CA GLY A 28 -15.28 19.85 -7.81
C GLY A 28 -14.23 20.75 -7.20
N ALA A 29 -14.52 22.05 -7.00
CA ALA A 29 -13.47 23.02 -6.62
C ALA A 29 -13.75 23.85 -5.36
N ALA A 30 -14.63 23.41 -4.47
CA ALA A 30 -14.94 24.16 -3.25
C ALA A 30 -14.98 23.25 -2.03
N ASP A 31 -13.84 22.71 -1.61
CA ASP A 31 -13.63 22.41 -0.19
C ASP A 31 -12.12 22.36 0.15
N ARG A 32 -11.41 23.43 -0.16
CA ARG A 32 -10.06 23.70 0.37
C ARG A 32 -10.09 24.71 1.52
N ALA A 33 -11.22 24.85 2.17
CA ALA A 33 -11.31 25.68 3.38
C ALA A 33 -10.92 24.83 4.59
N GLY A 34 -9.67 24.99 5.04
CA GLY A 34 -9.17 24.91 6.39
C GLY A 34 -9.93 24.10 7.43
N ALA A 35 -10.03 22.77 7.26
CA ALA A 35 -10.22 21.94 8.43
C ALA A 35 -8.94 22.05 9.27
N PRO A 36 -9.00 22.34 10.59
CA PRO A 36 -7.82 22.36 11.44
C PRO A 36 -7.13 21.00 11.28
N ALA A 37 -5.85 21.04 10.94
CA ALA A 37 -5.01 19.85 10.89
C ALA A 37 -5.13 19.15 12.25
N GLY A 38 -6.03 18.18 12.33
CA GLY A 38 -6.09 17.26 13.44
C GLY A 38 -4.70 16.63 13.53
N ARG A 39 -4.07 16.71 14.70
CA ARG A 39 -2.73 16.19 14.99
C ARG A 39 -2.73 14.66 14.97
N GLY A 40 -3.28 14.07 13.93
CA GLY A 40 -3.22 12.65 13.65
C GLY A 40 -1.94 12.31 12.88
N GLY A 41 -1.22 11.30 13.34
CA GLY A 41 -0.06 10.80 12.60
C GLY A 41 -0.43 10.33 11.19
N ALA A 42 0.54 10.24 10.30
CA ALA A 42 0.34 9.64 8.99
C ALA A 42 0.03 8.14 9.11
N VAL A 43 -0.93 7.65 8.34
CA VAL A 43 -1.18 6.22 8.16
C VAL A 43 -0.98 5.88 6.68
N VAL A 44 0.03 5.09 6.40
CA VAL A 44 0.37 4.63 5.05
C VAL A 44 -0.02 3.16 4.93
N LEU A 45 -0.87 2.86 3.97
CA LEU A 45 -1.31 1.50 3.67
C LEU A 45 -0.52 0.95 2.48
N ILE A 46 0.19 -0.14 2.71
CA ILE A 46 0.92 -0.89 1.68
C ILE A 46 0.35 -2.29 1.59
N GLY A 47 0.50 -2.93 0.44
CA GLY A 47 -0.02 -4.29 0.24
C GLY A 47 0.00 -4.73 -1.22
N PRO A 48 -0.08 -6.03 -1.47
CA PRO A 48 -0.17 -6.56 -2.83
C PRO A 48 -1.46 -6.10 -3.53
N PRO A 49 -1.53 -6.17 -4.86
CA PRO A 49 -2.74 -5.90 -5.61
C PRO A 49 -3.94 -6.67 -5.06
N GLY A 50 -5.06 -5.98 -4.85
CA GLY A 50 -6.27 -6.59 -4.29
C GLY A 50 -6.31 -6.66 -2.75
N ALA A 51 -5.26 -6.25 -2.02
CA ALA A 51 -5.26 -6.22 -0.55
C ALA A 51 -6.21 -5.18 0.05
N GLY A 52 -6.64 -4.18 -0.75
CA GLY A 52 -7.66 -3.22 -0.33
C GLY A 52 -7.14 -1.87 0.16
N CYS A 53 -5.89 -1.49 -0.15
CA CYS A 53 -5.31 -0.22 0.30
C CYS A 53 -6.21 0.99 0.02
N THR A 54 -6.75 1.13 -1.19
CA THR A 54 -7.68 2.19 -1.57
C THR A 54 -8.97 2.16 -0.78
N SER A 55 -9.64 1.00 -0.71
CA SER A 55 -10.95 0.87 -0.08
C SER A 55 -10.89 1.07 1.43
N VAL A 56 -9.91 0.44 2.09
CA VAL A 56 -9.68 0.57 3.53
C VAL A 56 -9.20 1.98 3.88
N GLY A 57 -8.29 2.55 3.06
CA GLY A 57 -7.79 3.91 3.27
C GLY A 57 -8.90 4.95 3.19
N ARG A 58 -9.77 4.85 2.19
CA ARG A 58 -10.94 5.72 2.04
C ARG A 58 -11.93 5.57 3.20
N ALA A 59 -12.19 4.34 3.65
CA ALA A 59 -13.05 4.09 4.80
C ALA A 59 -12.44 4.65 6.10
N LEU A 60 -11.13 4.49 6.30
CA LEU A 60 -10.42 5.04 7.46
C LEU A 60 -10.45 6.57 7.46
N ALA A 61 -10.16 7.21 6.33
CA ALA A 61 -10.19 8.65 6.19
C ALA A 61 -11.59 9.23 6.50
N ARG A 62 -12.65 8.61 5.96
CA ARG A 62 -14.04 8.99 6.30
C ARG A 62 -14.34 8.84 7.79
N ALA A 63 -13.89 7.75 8.41
CA ALA A 63 -14.16 7.45 9.81
C ALA A 63 -13.39 8.34 10.79
N THR A 64 -12.30 8.98 10.34
CA THR A 64 -11.42 9.82 11.17
C THR A 64 -11.48 11.29 10.82
N GLY A 65 -12.10 11.67 9.69
CA GLY A 65 -12.05 13.02 9.14
C GLY A 65 -10.66 13.40 8.59
N ALA A 66 -9.75 12.43 8.42
CA ALA A 66 -8.40 12.68 7.95
C ALA A 66 -8.36 12.86 6.42
N PRO A 67 -7.42 13.65 5.88
CA PRO A 67 -7.16 13.72 4.45
C PRO A 67 -6.82 12.32 3.88
N PHE A 68 -7.25 12.05 2.64
CA PHE A 68 -6.98 10.80 1.95
C PHE A 68 -6.29 11.03 0.62
N ALA A 69 -5.24 10.29 0.36
CA ALA A 69 -4.58 10.23 -0.94
C ALA A 69 -4.41 8.78 -1.42
N ASP A 70 -4.61 8.57 -2.72
CA ASP A 70 -4.49 7.28 -3.38
C ASP A 70 -3.45 7.39 -4.50
N LEU A 71 -2.34 6.67 -4.38
CA LEU A 71 -1.25 6.72 -5.35
C LEU A 71 -1.74 6.35 -6.76
N ALA A 72 -2.56 5.31 -6.90
CA ALA A 72 -3.06 4.89 -8.21
C ALA A 72 -3.89 5.99 -8.88
N ALA A 73 -4.71 6.70 -8.11
CA ALA A 73 -5.51 7.82 -8.62
C ALA A 73 -4.62 9.02 -9.02
N VAL A 74 -3.60 9.34 -8.22
CA VAL A 74 -2.65 10.42 -8.53
C VAL A 74 -1.88 10.12 -9.81
N VAL A 75 -1.32 8.92 -9.93
CA VAL A 75 -0.59 8.47 -11.13
C VAL A 75 -1.47 8.50 -12.37
N ALA A 76 -2.70 8.02 -12.27
CA ALA A 76 -3.65 8.04 -13.36
C ALA A 76 -3.99 9.45 -13.84
N ALA A 77 -4.21 10.36 -12.89
CA ALA A 77 -4.48 11.78 -13.21
C ALA A 77 -3.27 12.45 -13.90
N GLU A 78 -2.05 12.16 -13.44
CA GLU A 78 -0.81 12.70 -14.04
C GLU A 78 -0.56 12.14 -15.44
N LEU A 79 -0.96 10.89 -15.68
CA LEU A 79 -0.86 10.26 -17.00
C LEU A 79 -2.04 10.58 -17.92
N GLY A 80 -3.07 11.28 -17.43
CA GLY A 80 -4.26 11.65 -18.21
C GLY A 80 -5.15 10.46 -18.57
N THR A 81 -5.23 9.43 -17.71
CA THR A 81 -5.95 8.18 -17.99
C THR A 81 -6.67 7.65 -16.74
N GLY A 82 -7.45 6.57 -16.88
CA GLY A 82 -7.99 5.83 -15.73
C GLY A 82 -6.93 4.93 -15.07
N PRO A 83 -7.05 4.65 -13.76
CA PRO A 83 -6.08 3.84 -13.04
C PRO A 83 -5.86 2.45 -13.64
N GLU A 84 -6.89 1.84 -14.20
CA GLU A 84 -6.85 0.51 -14.84
C GLU A 84 -6.09 0.49 -16.15
N LEU A 85 -5.99 1.62 -16.84
CA LEU A 85 -5.31 1.76 -18.14
C LEU A 85 -3.93 2.41 -18.02
N ALA A 86 -3.61 3.02 -16.89
CA ALA A 86 -2.43 3.87 -16.73
C ALA A 86 -1.11 3.17 -17.10
N LEU A 87 -0.94 1.93 -16.67
CA LEU A 87 0.25 1.14 -16.98
C LEU A 87 0.37 0.82 -18.47
N VAL A 88 -0.73 0.41 -19.11
CA VAL A 88 -0.75 0.04 -20.52
C VAL A 88 -0.57 1.27 -21.41
N ALA A 89 -1.26 2.35 -21.09
CA ALA A 89 -1.20 3.59 -21.86
C ALA A 89 0.17 4.28 -21.79
N ALA A 90 0.80 4.30 -20.62
CA ALA A 90 2.09 4.96 -20.44
C ALA A 90 3.30 4.07 -20.79
N GLY A 91 3.14 2.76 -20.75
CA GLY A 91 4.22 1.78 -20.76
C GLY A 91 4.95 1.72 -19.40
N GLU A 92 5.52 0.56 -19.10
CA GLU A 92 6.01 0.26 -17.75
C GLU A 92 7.08 1.25 -17.25
N ARG A 93 8.06 1.61 -18.08
CA ARG A 93 9.15 2.50 -17.67
C ARG A 93 8.66 3.90 -17.27
N ARG A 94 7.75 4.47 -18.04
CA ARG A 94 7.18 5.79 -17.74
C ARG A 94 6.26 5.71 -16.52
N TYR A 95 5.41 4.68 -16.47
CA TYR A 95 4.52 4.44 -15.34
C TYR A 95 5.31 4.36 -14.02
N ARG A 96 6.37 3.54 -13.95
CA ARG A 96 7.17 3.37 -12.72
C ARG A 96 7.86 4.65 -12.28
N ARG A 97 8.29 5.48 -13.21
CA ARG A 97 8.87 6.78 -12.87
C ARG A 97 7.83 7.70 -12.23
N VAL A 98 6.68 7.86 -12.87
CA VAL A 98 5.59 8.69 -12.36
C VAL A 98 5.07 8.15 -11.01
N GLU A 99 4.95 6.82 -10.89
CA GLU A 99 4.55 6.17 -9.64
C GLU A 99 5.52 6.47 -8.50
N ALA A 100 6.83 6.40 -8.73
CA ALA A 100 7.83 6.70 -7.70
C ALA A 100 7.83 8.20 -7.33
N ASP A 101 7.74 9.10 -8.31
CA ASP A 101 7.69 10.54 -8.08
C ASP A 101 6.44 10.93 -7.26
N ALA A 102 5.28 10.43 -7.65
CA ALA A 102 4.03 10.65 -6.94
C ALA A 102 4.06 10.04 -5.51
N ALA A 103 4.61 8.83 -5.36
CA ALA A 103 4.74 8.19 -4.05
C ALA A 103 5.59 9.02 -3.10
N ARG A 104 6.73 9.55 -3.56
CA ARG A 104 7.59 10.43 -2.76
C ARG A 104 6.85 11.68 -2.31
N ALA A 105 6.17 12.36 -3.23
CA ALA A 105 5.39 13.56 -2.91
C ALA A 105 4.30 13.29 -1.86
N LEU A 106 3.56 12.17 -2.00
CA LEU A 106 2.53 11.77 -1.05
C LEU A 106 3.11 11.43 0.34
N LEU A 107 4.24 10.74 0.41
CA LEU A 107 4.89 10.39 1.69
C LEU A 107 5.43 11.65 2.40
N GLU A 108 6.04 12.58 1.67
CA GLU A 108 6.48 13.86 2.21
C GLU A 108 5.31 14.67 2.75
N GLU A 109 4.21 14.74 2.01
CA GLU A 109 3.00 15.45 2.44
C GLU A 109 2.40 14.80 3.69
N ALA A 110 2.27 13.46 3.71
CA ALA A 110 1.78 12.72 4.86
C ALA A 110 2.66 12.94 6.10
N ARG A 111 3.98 13.02 5.93
CA ARG A 111 4.91 13.31 7.02
C ARG A 111 4.72 14.72 7.60
N ARG A 112 4.40 15.70 6.75
CA ARG A 112 4.18 17.09 7.19
C ARG A 112 2.82 17.31 7.85
N ARG A 113 1.77 16.72 7.28
CA ARG A 113 0.37 17.06 7.63
C ARG A 113 -0.41 15.90 8.24
N GLY A 114 0.15 14.71 8.28
CA GLY A 114 -0.60 13.51 8.61
C GLY A 114 -1.55 13.08 7.48
N GLY A 115 -2.53 12.27 7.81
CA GLY A 115 -3.51 11.77 6.86
C GLY A 115 -3.36 10.30 6.53
N VAL A 116 -4.16 9.82 5.60
CA VAL A 116 -4.18 8.42 5.14
C VAL A 116 -3.72 8.34 3.70
N VAL A 117 -2.71 7.53 3.43
CA VAL A 117 -2.16 7.29 2.08
C VAL A 117 -2.32 5.83 1.70
N ALA A 118 -3.01 5.56 0.59
CA ALA A 118 -3.04 4.25 -0.04
C ALA A 118 -1.89 4.19 -1.07
N LEU A 119 -0.79 3.52 -0.69
CA LEU A 119 0.43 3.47 -1.49
C LEU A 119 0.52 2.20 -2.35
N GLY A 120 -0.07 1.08 -1.89
CA GLY A 120 0.08 -0.21 -2.57
C GLY A 120 1.48 -0.78 -2.41
N SER A 121 1.96 -1.49 -3.44
CA SER A 121 3.29 -2.14 -3.39
C SER A 121 4.13 -1.92 -4.65
N GLY A 122 3.62 -1.21 -5.65
CA GLY A 122 4.31 -1.01 -6.93
C GLY A 122 5.58 -0.17 -6.78
N CYS A 123 5.48 0.92 -6.04
CA CYS A 123 6.56 1.88 -5.81
C CYS A 123 7.63 1.42 -4.79
N LEU A 124 7.43 0.29 -4.12
CA LEU A 124 8.35 -0.20 -3.07
C LEU A 124 9.67 -0.77 -3.63
N ALA A 125 9.87 -0.76 -4.93
CA ALA A 125 11.15 -1.06 -5.57
C ALA A 125 12.07 0.17 -5.69
N ASP A 126 11.58 1.37 -5.37
CA ASP A 126 12.34 2.62 -5.45
C ASP A 126 12.97 2.96 -4.09
N ASP A 127 14.30 3.12 -4.08
CA ASP A 127 15.05 3.36 -2.85
C ASP A 127 14.71 4.70 -2.19
N ALA A 128 14.37 5.73 -2.97
CA ALA A 128 13.99 7.02 -2.43
C ALA A 128 12.59 6.96 -1.77
N VAL A 129 11.67 6.16 -2.30
CA VAL A 129 10.39 5.85 -1.65
C VAL A 129 10.63 5.12 -0.33
N LEU A 130 11.51 4.10 -0.32
CA LEU A 130 11.86 3.36 0.89
C LEU A 130 12.50 4.25 1.96
N ALA A 131 13.37 5.19 1.56
CA ALA A 131 13.99 6.14 2.48
C ALA A 131 12.97 7.03 3.20
N LEU A 132 11.87 7.41 2.54
CA LEU A 132 10.76 8.17 3.13
C LEU A 132 9.81 7.30 3.95
N LEU A 133 9.62 6.03 3.56
CA LEU A 133 8.72 5.10 4.23
C LEU A 133 9.26 4.62 5.58
N ARG A 134 10.57 4.33 5.67
CA ARG A 134 11.20 3.80 6.89
C ARG A 134 10.98 4.64 8.15
N PRO A 135 11.15 5.98 8.15
CA PRO A 135 10.84 6.79 9.33
C PRO A 135 9.36 6.73 9.74
N LEU A 136 8.45 6.67 8.76
CA LEU A 136 7.02 6.51 9.03
C LEU A 136 6.71 5.15 9.65
N ALA A 137 7.38 4.10 9.19
CA ALA A 137 7.27 2.75 9.75
C ALA A 137 7.81 2.70 11.19
N ALA A 138 8.97 3.30 11.46
CA ALA A 138 9.54 3.40 12.79
C ALA A 138 8.59 4.14 13.77
N GLY A 139 7.85 5.13 13.28
CA GLY A 139 6.80 5.84 14.02
C GLY A 139 5.48 5.08 14.17
N GLY A 140 5.36 3.85 13.66
CA GLY A 140 4.13 3.06 13.74
C GLY A 140 3.08 3.38 12.68
N GLY A 141 3.41 4.25 11.71
CA GLY A 141 2.46 4.78 10.71
C GLY A 141 2.28 3.93 9.46
N VAL A 142 3.04 2.85 9.27
CA VAL A 142 2.94 2.00 8.07
C VAL A 142 2.25 0.68 8.39
N VAL A 143 1.18 0.37 7.66
CA VAL A 143 0.40 -0.86 7.84
C VAL A 143 0.40 -1.66 6.55
N ALA A 144 0.84 -2.92 6.61
CA ALA A 144 0.69 -3.87 5.51
C ALA A 144 -0.69 -4.51 5.55
N LEU A 145 -1.46 -4.31 4.49
CA LEU A 145 -2.69 -5.07 4.27
C LEU A 145 -2.34 -6.38 3.57
N THR A 146 -2.85 -7.47 4.09
CA THR A 146 -2.66 -8.83 3.55
C THR A 146 -4.01 -9.48 3.25
N ALA A 147 -4.01 -10.48 2.41
CA ALA A 147 -5.16 -11.37 2.22
C ALA A 147 -4.69 -12.71 1.67
N SER A 148 -5.52 -13.75 1.81
CA SER A 148 -5.20 -15.06 1.23
C SER A 148 -4.98 -14.95 -0.29
N THR A 149 -4.05 -15.74 -0.83
CA THR A 149 -3.73 -15.75 -2.26
C THR A 149 -4.97 -15.95 -3.13
N ARG A 150 -5.89 -16.80 -2.67
CA ARG A 150 -7.17 -17.05 -3.35
C ARG A 150 -8.02 -15.78 -3.42
N ARG A 151 -8.13 -15.03 -2.30
CA ARG A 151 -8.87 -13.76 -2.26
C ARG A 151 -8.24 -12.71 -3.16
N LEU A 152 -6.90 -12.60 -3.11
CA LEU A 152 -6.17 -11.68 -3.98
C LEU A 152 -6.38 -12.03 -5.46
N ALA A 153 -6.30 -13.31 -5.82
CA ALA A 153 -6.56 -13.76 -7.20
C ALA A 153 -7.99 -13.40 -7.64
N GLY A 154 -9.00 -13.68 -6.82
CA GLY A 154 -10.39 -13.33 -7.13
C GLY A 154 -10.61 -11.84 -7.30
N ARG A 155 -10.06 -11.01 -6.39
CA ARG A 155 -10.16 -9.55 -6.49
C ARG A 155 -9.44 -8.96 -7.70
N ASN A 156 -8.50 -9.70 -8.29
CA ASN A 156 -7.80 -9.34 -9.54
C ASN A 156 -8.37 -10.05 -10.78
N GLY A 157 -9.55 -10.67 -10.68
CA GLY A 157 -10.24 -11.31 -11.81
C GLY A 157 -9.59 -12.59 -12.30
N LEU A 158 -8.81 -13.28 -11.46
CA LEU A 158 -8.08 -14.52 -11.81
C LEU A 158 -8.74 -15.80 -11.25
N ASP A 159 -9.97 -15.72 -10.76
CA ASP A 159 -10.73 -16.86 -10.22
C ASP A 159 -11.67 -17.51 -11.25
N ALA A 160 -11.82 -16.94 -12.44
CA ALA A 160 -12.65 -17.50 -13.49
C ALA A 160 -12.07 -18.84 -13.99
N PRO A 161 -12.90 -19.87 -14.28
CA PRO A 161 -12.44 -21.12 -14.89
C PRO A 161 -11.76 -20.82 -16.22
N ARG A 162 -10.49 -21.16 -16.33
CA ARG A 162 -9.68 -20.88 -17.52
C ARG A 162 -9.06 -22.17 -18.03
N SER A 163 -8.82 -22.21 -19.34
CA SER A 163 -8.18 -23.36 -19.99
C SER A 163 -6.80 -23.66 -19.40
N VAL A 164 -6.36 -24.91 -19.50
CA VAL A 164 -5.08 -25.44 -18.99
C VAL A 164 -3.87 -24.61 -19.45
N ALA A 165 -3.97 -23.93 -20.59
CA ALA A 165 -2.92 -23.04 -21.12
C ALA A 165 -2.58 -21.84 -20.21
N LEU A 166 -3.44 -21.48 -19.27
CA LEU A 166 -3.26 -20.35 -18.35
C LEU A 166 -2.70 -20.75 -16.98
N GLY A 167 -2.45 -22.04 -16.73
CA GLY A 167 -1.90 -22.52 -15.46
C GLY A 167 -0.59 -21.85 -15.05
N ASN A 168 0.27 -21.56 -16.03
CA ASN A 168 1.54 -20.87 -15.79
C ASN A 168 1.35 -19.41 -15.34
N VAL A 169 0.35 -18.70 -15.89
CA VAL A 169 0.05 -17.31 -15.51
C VAL A 169 -0.40 -17.19 -14.05
N HIS A 170 -1.23 -18.15 -13.60
CA HIS A 170 -1.65 -18.20 -12.19
C HIS A 170 -0.48 -18.44 -11.23
N HIS A 171 0.44 -19.33 -11.61
CA HIS A 171 1.61 -19.64 -10.79
C HIS A 171 2.53 -18.41 -10.64
N VAL A 172 2.86 -17.75 -11.76
CA VAL A 172 3.69 -16.54 -11.80
C VAL A 172 3.03 -15.40 -11.00
N PHE A 173 1.72 -15.23 -11.18
CA PHE A 173 0.97 -14.23 -10.44
C PHE A 173 0.98 -14.52 -8.92
N ALA A 174 0.76 -15.76 -8.52
CA ALA A 174 0.80 -16.16 -7.11
C ALA A 174 2.20 -15.97 -6.50
N GLN A 175 3.27 -16.24 -7.24
CA GLN A 175 4.64 -15.96 -6.80
C GLN A 175 4.86 -14.46 -6.60
N MET A 176 4.45 -13.63 -7.56
CA MET A 176 4.53 -12.18 -7.48
C MET A 176 3.77 -11.64 -6.26
N LEU A 177 2.55 -12.13 -6.00
CA LEU A 177 1.76 -11.72 -4.83
C LEU A 177 2.49 -12.05 -3.53
N ARG A 178 3.04 -13.26 -3.39
CA ARG A 178 3.78 -13.67 -2.18
C ARG A 178 5.03 -12.83 -1.96
N ALA A 179 5.80 -12.56 -3.02
CA ALA A 179 6.98 -11.73 -2.94
C ALA A 179 6.65 -10.29 -2.48
N ARG A 180 5.59 -9.71 -3.06
CA ARG A 180 5.13 -8.37 -2.66
C ARG A 180 4.57 -8.34 -1.23
N GLU A 181 3.87 -9.38 -0.84
CA GLU A 181 3.35 -9.50 0.53
C GLU A 181 4.49 -9.60 1.55
N ALA A 182 5.51 -10.40 1.28
CA ALA A 182 6.69 -10.53 2.13
C ALA A 182 7.40 -9.19 2.30
N LEU A 183 7.64 -8.46 1.20
CA LEU A 183 8.23 -7.13 1.22
C LEU A 183 7.38 -6.13 2.02
N CYS A 184 6.06 -6.13 1.82
CA CYS A 184 5.17 -5.25 2.57
C CYS A 184 5.20 -5.55 4.08
N ARG A 185 5.26 -6.82 4.48
CA ARG A 185 5.37 -7.21 5.89
C ARG A 185 6.68 -6.76 6.52
N GLU A 186 7.77 -6.86 5.78
CA GLU A 186 9.10 -6.42 6.24
C GLU A 186 9.14 -4.90 6.47
N LEU A 187 8.55 -4.14 5.57
CA LEU A 187 8.57 -2.67 5.60
C LEU A 187 7.55 -2.06 6.56
N ALA A 188 6.55 -2.80 6.98
CA ALA A 188 5.45 -2.27 7.79
C ALA A 188 5.74 -2.35 9.29
N SER A 189 5.20 -1.41 10.03
CA SER A 189 5.17 -1.46 11.51
C SER A 189 4.14 -2.47 12.05
N SER A 190 3.16 -2.86 11.22
CA SER A 190 2.14 -3.85 11.56
C SER A 190 1.41 -4.36 10.34
N THR A 191 0.70 -5.47 10.50
CA THR A 191 -0.09 -6.10 9.45
C THR A 191 -1.57 -6.15 9.84
N LEU A 192 -2.45 -6.14 8.82
CA LEU A 192 -3.87 -6.37 8.96
C LEU A 192 -4.36 -7.29 7.84
N ASP A 193 -4.94 -8.40 8.22
CA ASP A 193 -5.55 -9.34 7.27
C ASP A 193 -6.93 -8.84 6.82
N THR A 194 -7.11 -8.75 5.51
CA THR A 194 -8.36 -8.31 4.86
C THR A 194 -9.08 -9.45 4.14
N THR A 195 -8.71 -10.71 4.38
CA THR A 195 -9.27 -11.89 3.69
C THR A 195 -10.79 -11.90 3.77
N ASP A 196 -11.35 -11.80 4.99
CA ASP A 196 -12.77 -11.95 5.27
C ASP A 196 -13.34 -10.75 6.03
N THR A 197 -12.81 -9.56 5.77
CA THR A 197 -13.29 -8.32 6.40
C THR A 197 -13.76 -7.31 5.36
N THR A 198 -14.67 -6.42 5.78
CA THR A 198 -15.09 -5.28 4.95
C THR A 198 -14.10 -4.11 5.14
N PRO A 199 -14.04 -3.17 4.18
CA PRO A 199 -13.21 -1.97 4.33
C PRO A 199 -13.50 -1.19 5.62
N GLU A 200 -14.77 -1.12 6.04
CA GLU A 200 -15.19 -0.40 7.24
C GLU A 200 -14.72 -1.09 8.53
N ARG A 201 -14.79 -2.43 8.58
CA ARG A 201 -14.26 -3.21 9.72
C ARG A 201 -12.74 -3.10 9.80
N ALA A 202 -12.05 -3.21 8.66
CA ALA A 202 -10.61 -3.00 8.59
C ALA A 202 -10.23 -1.59 9.04
N ALA A 203 -10.95 -0.56 8.58
CA ALA A 203 -10.75 0.82 8.99
C ALA A 203 -11.00 1.01 10.51
N ALA A 204 -12.02 0.37 11.07
CA ALA A 204 -12.30 0.42 12.51
C ALA A 204 -11.12 -0.15 13.33
N ALA A 205 -10.51 -1.24 12.88
CA ALA A 205 -9.32 -1.82 13.52
C ALA A 205 -8.09 -0.87 13.46
N LEU A 206 -8.02 0.01 12.46
CA LEU A 206 -6.92 0.97 12.27
C LEU A 206 -7.19 2.34 12.92
N ARG A 207 -8.41 2.64 13.35
CA ARG A 207 -8.83 3.96 13.82
C ARG A 207 -7.96 4.48 14.98
N GLY A 208 -7.56 3.62 15.90
CA GLY A 208 -6.70 3.98 17.03
C GLY A 208 -5.26 4.38 16.64
N ARG A 209 -4.86 4.15 15.38
CA ARG A 209 -3.53 4.48 14.84
C ARG A 209 -3.50 5.84 14.16
N ALA A 210 -4.63 6.27 13.59
CA ALA A 210 -4.80 7.58 12.97
C ALA A 210 -5.10 8.69 13.99
N ALA A 211 -5.34 8.34 15.26
CA ALA A 211 -5.56 9.30 16.33
C ALA A 211 -4.23 9.90 16.83
N PRO A 212 -4.20 11.21 17.21
CA PRO A 212 -2.98 11.87 17.64
C PRO A 212 -2.38 11.23 18.90
N GLY A 213 -1.16 10.73 18.74
CA GLY A 213 -0.16 10.70 19.81
C GLY A 213 -0.57 10.13 21.17
N THR A 214 -0.91 8.83 21.24
CA THR A 214 -0.55 8.06 22.42
C THR A 214 0.59 7.13 22.03
N ALA A 215 1.81 7.61 22.19
CA ALA A 215 2.98 6.74 22.23
C ALA A 215 2.70 5.70 23.32
N ARG A 216 2.32 4.47 22.90
CA ARG A 216 2.38 3.33 23.82
C ARG A 216 3.85 3.13 24.13
N SER A 217 4.28 3.61 25.28
CA SER A 217 5.54 3.19 25.88
C SER A 217 5.64 1.67 25.78
N PRO A 218 6.79 1.13 25.35
CA PRO A 218 7.00 -0.30 25.41
C PRO A 218 6.76 -0.73 26.86
N ARG A 219 5.84 -1.65 27.06
CA ARG A 219 5.65 -2.27 28.38
C ARG A 219 6.99 -2.90 28.73
N SER A 220 7.69 -2.29 29.67
CA SER A 220 8.79 -2.87 30.40
C SER A 220 8.28 -4.19 30.97
N THR A 221 8.75 -5.31 30.44
CA THR A 221 8.64 -6.59 31.10
C THR A 221 9.52 -6.53 32.32
N ALA A 222 8.93 -6.12 33.43
CA ALA A 222 9.54 -6.24 34.75
C ALA A 222 9.80 -7.72 34.97
N ALA A 223 11.07 -8.08 35.06
CA ALA A 223 11.50 -9.40 35.54
C ALA A 223 10.96 -9.62 36.96
N PRO A 224 10.48 -10.83 37.30
CA PRO A 224 10.07 -11.12 38.66
C PRO A 224 11.28 -11.08 39.59
N GLY A 225 11.19 -10.26 40.62
CA GLY A 225 12.20 -10.12 41.65
C GLY A 225 12.52 -11.48 42.30
N ARG A 226 13.79 -11.80 42.37
CA ARG A 226 14.31 -12.87 43.25
C ARG A 226 14.36 -12.31 44.66
N GLY A 227 13.55 -12.91 45.51
CA GLY A 227 13.59 -12.71 46.95
C GLY A 227 14.92 -13.19 47.52
N ALA A 228 15.44 -12.37 48.43
CA ALA A 228 16.59 -12.69 49.27
C ALA A 228 16.17 -13.64 50.39
N ALA A 229 16.96 -14.69 50.59
CA ALA A 229 17.17 -15.24 51.93
C ALA A 229 18.32 -16.25 51.92
N GLY A 230 19.27 -16.08 52.81
CA GLY A 230 19.83 -17.12 53.64
C GLY A 230 21.33 -17.36 53.48
N ALA A 231 22.04 -16.88 54.45
CA ALA A 231 23.45 -17.09 54.76
C ALA A 231 23.87 -18.57 54.89
N GLY A 232 25.13 -18.89 54.55
CA GLY A 232 25.73 -20.20 54.84
C GLY A 232 27.18 -20.29 54.35
N SER A 233 28.09 -19.89 55.25
CA SER A 233 29.55 -20.12 55.32
C SER A 233 30.01 -21.50 54.87
N SER A 234 31.09 -21.60 54.09
CA SER A 234 32.28 -22.41 54.38
C SER A 234 33.21 -22.51 53.14
N ARG A 235 34.39 -21.99 53.28
CA ARG A 235 35.65 -22.34 52.57
C ARG A 235 36.28 -23.54 53.30
N PRO A 236 37.40 -24.24 52.86
CA PRO A 236 38.31 -24.01 51.73
C PRO A 236 38.86 -25.30 51.04
N GLY A 237 39.72 -25.14 50.05
CA GLY A 237 40.89 -25.95 49.81
C GLY A 237 41.12 -26.41 48.37
N PRO A 238 42.40 -26.42 47.94
CA PRO A 238 42.76 -26.34 46.53
C PRO A 238 43.39 -27.61 45.91
N GLY A 239 43.35 -27.68 44.58
CA GLY A 239 44.30 -28.29 43.65
C GLY A 239 44.18 -29.80 43.38
N PRO A 240 44.91 -30.39 42.40
CA PRO A 240 45.75 -29.81 41.39
C PRO A 240 45.55 -30.30 39.93
N SER A 241 46.15 -29.61 39.02
CA SER A 241 46.65 -29.88 37.66
C SER A 241 46.82 -31.33 37.17
N ARG A 242 46.59 -31.53 35.86
CA ARG A 242 47.41 -32.23 34.82
C ARG A 242 46.69 -32.09 33.47
N SER A 243 47.30 -31.46 32.52
CA SER A 243 48.32 -31.84 31.52
C SER A 243 47.82 -32.74 30.38
N ALA A 244 47.97 -32.12 29.17
CA ALA A 244 48.44 -32.72 27.91
C ALA A 244 47.49 -33.72 27.20
N THR A 245 47.19 -33.59 25.92
CA THR A 245 48.07 -33.81 24.77
C THR A 245 47.23 -33.67 23.50
N ALA A 246 47.68 -32.97 22.52
CA ALA A 246 47.30 -33.18 21.12
C ALA A 246 48.05 -34.41 20.58
N PRO A 247 47.62 -35.05 19.50
CA PRO A 247 48.35 -34.78 18.25
C PRO A 247 47.51 -34.82 16.97
N ASP A 248 48.01 -34.12 16.00
CA ASP A 248 48.11 -34.25 14.55
C ASP A 248 47.50 -35.48 13.85
N GLY A 249 47.04 -35.21 12.62
CA GLY A 249 46.78 -36.21 11.61
C GLY A 249 46.07 -35.66 10.39
N GLN A 250 46.79 -35.14 9.54
CA GLN A 250 47.01 -35.13 8.10
C GLN A 250 46.29 -36.21 7.28
N GLY A 251 45.93 -35.81 6.04
CA GLY A 251 45.69 -36.65 4.85
C GLY A 251 44.29 -36.50 4.35
N GLY A 252 43.96 -36.11 3.10
CA GLY A 252 44.67 -36.13 1.87
C GLY A 252 43.74 -36.70 0.80
N VAL A 253 43.52 -35.88 -0.21
CA VAL A 253 43.19 -36.29 -1.60
C VAL A 253 42.00 -37.22 -1.88
N GLY A 254 41.17 -36.74 -2.81
CA GLY A 254 40.16 -37.46 -3.57
C GLY A 254 39.22 -36.47 -4.24
#